data_e2a246a9421abfb2821d21b6d426f74b
#
_entry.id   e2a246a9421abfb2821d21b6d426f74b
#
_cell.length_a   1.000
_cell.length_b   1.000
_cell.length_c   1.000
_cell.angle_alpha   90.00
_cell.angle_beta   90.00
_cell.angle_gamma   90.00
#
_symmetry.space_group_name_H-M   'P 1'
#
loop_
_entity.id
_entity.type
_entity.pdbx_description
1 polymer ?
#
loop_
_entity_poly.entity_id
_entity_poly.type
_entity_poly.pdbx_seq_one_letter_code
_entity_poly.pdbx_strand_id
1 'polypeptide(L)'
;MANILITGGTGLVGKRLTAFLIKKKHTVRVLSRNPSSKNEYKWDVPNNYIDEGALHNLDYIIHLAGAGIADKRWTSERKKVIIDSRVATANLLFSKIKTLKIPLKGFISASGSNYYGAKTTDTVYTETDNAGN
;
A
#
# COMPACT_ATOMS: atom_id res chain seq x y z
N MET A 1 6.81 -6.96 19.09
CA MET A 1 5.45 -6.50 18.71
C MET A 1 5.58 -5.14 18.06
N ALA A 2 4.89 -4.88 16.96
CA ALA A 2 4.97 -3.62 16.21
C ALA A 2 3.56 -3.14 15.84
N ASN A 3 3.41 -1.82 15.64
CA ASN A 3 2.20 -1.19 15.13
C ASN A 3 2.35 -1.00 13.62
N ILE A 4 1.53 -1.66 12.85
CA ILE A 4 1.65 -1.74 11.39
C ILE A 4 0.38 -1.20 10.74
N LEU A 5 0.52 -0.26 9.81
CA LEU A 5 -0.56 0.23 8.97
C LEU A 5 -0.48 -0.43 7.59
N ILE A 6 -1.60 -0.96 7.13
CA ILE A 6 -1.70 -1.57 5.80
C ILE A 6 -2.69 -0.77 4.96
N THR A 7 -2.27 -0.34 3.78
CA THR A 7 -3.19 0.14 2.75
C THR A 7 -3.49 -0.98 1.76
N GLY A 8 -4.69 -1.04 1.23
CA GLY A 8 -5.11 -2.18 0.42
C GLY A 8 -5.30 -3.47 1.22
N GLY A 9 -5.45 -3.37 2.54
CA GLY A 9 -5.63 -4.50 3.46
C GLY A 9 -6.92 -5.30 3.22
N THR A 10 -7.89 -4.74 2.51
CA THR A 10 -9.15 -5.43 2.12
C THR A 10 -9.01 -6.24 0.84
N GLY A 11 -7.91 -6.11 0.11
CA GLY A 11 -7.61 -6.90 -1.10
C GLY A 11 -7.11 -8.32 -0.79
N LEU A 12 -6.86 -9.10 -1.84
CA LEU A 12 -6.46 -10.51 -1.74
C LEU A 12 -5.20 -10.70 -0.88
N VAL A 13 -4.12 -10.00 -1.22
CA VAL A 13 -2.84 -10.07 -0.48
C VAL A 13 -2.99 -9.44 0.89
N GLY A 14 -3.61 -8.26 0.95
CA GLY A 14 -3.77 -7.49 2.17
C GLY A 14 -4.52 -8.24 3.28
N LYS A 15 -5.61 -8.93 2.95
CA LYS A 15 -6.36 -9.75 3.92
C LYS A 15 -5.49 -10.86 4.53
N ARG A 16 -4.77 -11.59 3.69
CA ARG A 16 -3.88 -12.67 4.16
C ARG A 16 -2.73 -12.14 5.02
N LEU A 17 -2.12 -11.05 4.58
CA LEU A 17 -1.03 -10.40 5.30
C LEU A 17 -1.51 -9.86 6.65
N THR A 18 -2.67 -9.20 6.69
CA THR A 18 -3.29 -8.71 7.94
C THR A 18 -3.49 -9.85 8.93
N ALA A 19 -4.11 -10.95 8.51
CA ALA A 19 -4.33 -12.13 9.35
C ALA A 19 -3.01 -12.74 9.85
N PHE A 20 -2.01 -12.86 8.98
CA PHE A 20 -0.68 -13.37 9.33
C PHE A 20 0.01 -12.51 10.39
N LEU A 21 0.02 -11.19 10.20
CA LEU A 21 0.68 -10.27 11.14
C LEU A 21 -0.03 -10.23 12.50
N ILE A 22 -1.36 -10.29 12.53
CA ILE A 22 -2.14 -10.41 13.79
C ILE A 22 -1.78 -11.73 14.50
N LYS A 23 -1.69 -12.84 13.78
CA LYS A 23 -1.25 -14.14 14.34
C LYS A 23 0.17 -14.05 14.93
N LYS A 24 1.03 -13.23 14.36
CA LYS A 24 2.38 -12.92 14.86
C LYS A 24 2.40 -11.90 16.00
N LYS A 25 1.23 -11.56 16.56
CA LYS A 25 1.07 -10.63 17.70
C LYS A 25 1.43 -9.17 17.41
N HIS A 26 1.40 -8.75 16.13
CA HIS A 26 1.49 -7.35 15.77
C HIS A 26 0.11 -6.66 15.91
N THR A 27 0.13 -5.36 16.23
CA THR A 27 -1.06 -4.51 16.12
C THR A 27 -1.20 -4.06 14.68
N VAL A 28 -2.26 -4.49 13.99
CA VAL A 28 -2.47 -4.17 12.58
C VAL A 28 -3.68 -3.26 12.41
N ARG A 29 -3.49 -2.15 11.73
CA ARG A 29 -4.54 -1.22 11.29
C ARG A 29 -4.61 -1.21 9.78
N VAL A 30 -5.79 -1.05 9.23
CA VAL A 30 -6.04 -1.04 7.79
C VAL A 30 -6.69 0.26 7.38
N LEU A 31 -6.16 0.94 6.36
CA LEU A 31 -6.87 2.06 5.74
C LEU A 31 -7.88 1.54 4.72
N SER A 32 -9.13 1.92 4.91
CA SER A 32 -10.25 1.56 4.06
C SER A 32 -11.07 2.80 3.67
N ARG A 33 -11.60 2.81 2.46
CA ARG A 33 -12.56 3.83 2.02
C ARG A 33 -13.91 3.68 2.75
N ASN A 34 -14.26 2.44 3.06
CA ASN A 34 -15.49 2.08 3.76
C ASN A 34 -15.14 1.10 4.89
N PRO A 35 -14.72 1.59 6.07
CA PRO A 35 -14.38 0.74 7.21
C PRO A 35 -15.57 -0.11 7.62
N SER A 36 -15.34 -1.40 7.85
CA SER A 36 -16.35 -2.39 8.25
C SER A 36 -15.98 -3.18 9.51
N SER A 37 -14.76 -3.00 10.01
CA SER A 37 -14.27 -3.67 11.21
C SER A 37 -13.48 -2.72 12.11
N LYS A 38 -13.29 -3.09 13.37
CA LYS A 38 -12.66 -2.24 14.40
C LYS A 38 -11.18 -1.90 14.15
N ASN A 39 -10.51 -2.65 13.29
CA ASN A 39 -9.13 -2.37 12.90
C ASN A 39 -9.02 -1.65 11.57
N GLU A 40 -10.16 -1.28 10.97
CA GLU A 40 -10.23 -0.47 9.77
C GLU A 40 -10.47 1.00 10.10
N TYR A 41 -9.73 1.86 9.47
CA TYR A 41 -9.76 3.31 9.65
C TYR A 41 -10.09 3.99 8.31
N LYS A 42 -10.87 5.05 8.38
CA LYS A 42 -11.28 5.80 7.20
C LYS A 42 -10.11 6.54 6.57
N TRP A 43 -10.01 6.46 5.26
CA TRP A 43 -9.27 7.42 4.46
C TRP A 43 -10.08 7.87 3.24
N ASP A 44 -9.80 9.07 2.79
CA ASP A 44 -10.43 9.69 1.63
C ASP A 44 -9.37 10.47 0.86
N VAL A 45 -8.80 9.82 -0.16
CA VAL A 45 -7.65 10.35 -0.89
C VAL A 45 -8.00 11.64 -1.65
N PRO A 46 -9.15 11.75 -2.37
CA PRO A 46 -9.57 13.00 -2.99
C PRO A 46 -9.65 14.19 -2.03
N ASN A 47 -10.06 13.96 -0.79
CA ASN A 47 -10.19 14.98 0.24
C ASN A 47 -8.97 15.10 1.16
N ASN A 48 -7.85 14.46 0.83
CA ASN A 48 -6.62 14.45 1.63
C ASN A 48 -6.83 14.04 3.09
N TYR A 49 -7.77 13.12 3.34
CA TYR A 49 -8.16 12.71 4.68
C TYR A 49 -7.60 11.32 5.03
N ILE A 50 -7.03 11.21 6.21
CA ILE A 50 -6.74 9.96 6.92
C ILE A 50 -7.16 10.13 8.38
N ASP A 51 -7.89 9.16 8.91
CA ASP A 51 -8.18 9.07 10.34
C ASP A 51 -6.87 8.97 11.13
N GLU A 52 -6.59 9.95 11.98
CA GLU A 52 -5.34 10.04 12.72
C GLU A 52 -5.14 8.90 13.72
N GLY A 53 -6.23 8.26 14.16
CA GLY A 53 -6.17 7.05 14.98
C GLY A 53 -5.40 5.91 14.29
N ALA A 54 -5.42 5.87 12.95
CA ALA A 54 -4.64 4.91 12.18
C ALA A 54 -3.12 5.13 12.31
N LEU A 55 -2.71 6.38 12.55
CA LEU A 55 -1.32 6.82 12.53
C LEU A 55 -0.66 6.87 13.92
N HIS A 56 -1.43 6.64 14.99
CA HIS A 56 -0.95 6.74 16.35
C HIS A 56 0.08 5.64 16.69
N ASN A 57 1.25 6.04 17.20
CA ASN A 57 2.35 5.13 17.58
C ASN A 57 2.72 4.13 16.47
N LEU A 58 2.79 4.60 15.25
CA LEU A 58 3.02 3.76 14.08
C LEU A 58 4.50 3.44 13.90
N ASP A 59 4.82 2.15 13.72
CA ASP A 59 6.18 1.67 13.45
C ASP A 59 6.44 1.47 11.96
N TYR A 60 5.48 0.86 11.24
CA TYR A 60 5.66 0.48 9.84
C TYR A 60 4.41 0.77 9.02
N ILE A 61 4.62 1.08 7.74
CA ILE A 61 3.56 1.12 6.74
C ILE A 61 3.84 0.06 5.68
N ILE A 62 2.81 -0.72 5.31
CA ILE A 62 2.83 -1.62 4.16
C ILE A 62 1.81 -1.10 3.16
N HIS A 63 2.31 -0.56 2.05
CA HIS A 63 1.51 0.11 1.04
C HIS A 63 1.20 -0.82 -0.13
N LEU A 64 -0.01 -1.40 -0.13
CA LEU A 64 -0.50 -2.31 -1.16
C LEU A 64 -1.66 -1.70 -1.97
N ALA A 65 -2.10 -0.48 -1.64
CA ALA A 65 -3.23 0.13 -2.31
C ALA A 65 -2.90 0.46 -3.77
N GLY A 66 -3.85 0.19 -4.63
CA GLY A 66 -3.80 0.50 -6.05
C GLY A 66 -4.98 -0.13 -6.77
N ALA A 67 -5.49 0.55 -7.81
CA ALA A 67 -6.51 -0.02 -8.68
C ALA A 67 -5.97 -1.25 -9.41
N GLY A 68 -6.81 -2.28 -9.53
CA GLY A 68 -6.44 -3.53 -10.23
C GLY A 68 -6.04 -3.26 -11.68
N ILE A 69 -4.91 -3.82 -12.08
CA ILE A 69 -4.34 -3.61 -13.43
C ILE A 69 -5.17 -4.35 -14.49
N ALA A 70 -5.67 -5.53 -14.15
CA ALA A 70 -6.37 -6.43 -15.07
C ALA A 70 -7.91 -6.29 -15.02
N ASP A 71 -8.47 -5.45 -14.17
CA ASP A 71 -9.92 -5.41 -13.94
C ASP A 71 -10.72 -4.84 -15.12
N LYS A 72 -10.09 -4.00 -15.93
CA LYS A 72 -10.74 -3.29 -17.05
C LYS A 72 -9.76 -3.08 -18.21
N ARG A 73 -10.32 -2.85 -19.42
CA ARG A 73 -9.52 -2.48 -20.60
C ARG A 73 -8.70 -1.20 -20.34
N TRP A 74 -7.49 -1.17 -20.85
CA TRP A 74 -6.55 -0.05 -20.70
C TRP A 74 -6.88 1.08 -21.69
N THR A 75 -7.79 1.95 -21.29
CA THR A 75 -8.01 3.26 -21.93
C THR A 75 -7.08 4.30 -21.30
N SER A 76 -6.99 5.48 -21.89
CA SER A 76 -6.21 6.61 -21.33
C SER A 76 -6.70 6.96 -19.92
N GLU A 77 -8.01 6.99 -19.71
CA GLU A 77 -8.65 7.26 -18.41
C GLU A 77 -8.32 6.17 -17.41
N ARG A 78 -8.36 4.89 -17.84
CA ARG A 78 -8.02 3.77 -16.96
C ARG A 78 -6.55 3.78 -16.54
N LYS A 79 -5.64 4.08 -17.46
CA LYS A 79 -4.21 4.24 -17.16
C LYS A 79 -4.00 5.34 -16.11
N LYS A 80 -4.68 6.48 -16.27
CA LYS A 80 -4.64 7.56 -15.28
C LYS A 80 -5.12 7.10 -13.90
N VAL A 81 -6.25 6.39 -13.82
CA VAL A 81 -6.75 5.83 -12.55
C VAL A 81 -5.74 4.88 -11.91
N ILE A 82 -5.07 4.04 -12.70
CA ILE A 82 -4.05 3.09 -12.19
C ILE A 82 -2.86 3.87 -11.59
N ILE A 83 -2.38 4.90 -12.26
CA ILE A 83 -1.26 5.74 -11.79
C ILE A 83 -1.69 6.53 -10.55
N ASP A 84 -2.79 7.27 -10.65
CA ASP A 84 -3.27 8.16 -9.58
C ASP A 84 -3.56 7.37 -8.29
N SER A 85 -4.13 6.17 -8.40
CA SER A 85 -4.41 5.33 -7.23
C SER A 85 -3.16 4.91 -6.44
N ARG A 86 -2.00 4.95 -7.07
CA ARG A 86 -0.71 4.66 -6.43
C ARG A 86 0.01 5.93 -5.98
N VAL A 87 0.11 6.90 -6.86
CA VAL A 87 0.84 8.15 -6.61
C VAL A 87 0.12 9.02 -5.56
N ALA A 88 -1.19 9.25 -5.73
CA ALA A 88 -1.95 10.08 -4.81
C ALA A 88 -2.04 9.47 -3.41
N THR A 89 -2.19 8.15 -3.31
CA THR A 89 -2.22 7.45 -2.02
C THR A 89 -0.88 7.51 -1.30
N ALA A 90 0.23 7.31 -2.03
CA ALA A 90 1.57 7.41 -1.47
C ALA A 90 1.89 8.84 -1.00
N ASN A 91 1.53 9.86 -1.80
CA ASN A 91 1.73 11.26 -1.47
C ASN A 91 0.93 11.67 -0.22
N LEU A 92 -0.32 11.21 -0.09
CA LEU A 92 -1.14 11.48 1.09
C LEU A 92 -0.50 10.89 2.36
N LEU A 93 -0.06 9.64 2.31
CA LEU A 93 0.65 8.98 3.42
C LEU A 93 1.91 9.75 3.80
N PHE A 94 2.76 10.06 2.81
CA PHE A 94 4.01 10.80 3.03
C PHE A 94 3.76 12.17 3.65
N SER A 95 2.78 12.92 3.14
CA SER A 95 2.40 14.23 3.67
C SER A 95 1.97 14.15 5.14
N LYS A 96 1.11 13.19 5.50
CA LYS A 96 0.64 13.00 6.87
C LYS A 96 1.77 12.58 7.81
N ILE A 97 2.63 11.64 7.39
CA ILE A 97 3.80 11.21 8.16
C ILE A 97 4.71 12.40 8.46
N LYS A 98 5.00 13.21 7.44
CA LYS A 98 5.86 14.40 7.56
C LYS A 98 5.24 15.45 8.47
N THR A 99 3.96 15.79 8.27
CA THR A 99 3.25 16.82 9.04
C THR A 99 3.14 16.44 10.53
N LEU A 100 2.81 15.18 10.81
CA LEU A 100 2.67 14.66 12.17
C LEU A 100 4.00 14.20 12.78
N LYS A 101 5.11 14.33 12.05
CA LYS A 101 6.47 13.94 12.48
C LYS A 101 6.53 12.50 13.03
N ILE A 102 5.87 11.58 12.36
CA ILE A 102 5.79 10.17 12.80
C ILE A 102 7.15 9.50 12.58
N PRO A 103 7.79 8.95 13.64
CA PRO A 103 9.10 8.31 13.54
C PRO A 103 8.98 6.88 13.02
N LEU A 104 8.63 6.73 11.73
CA LEU A 104 8.53 5.41 11.12
C LEU A 104 9.87 4.67 11.13
N LYS A 105 9.81 3.38 11.45
CA LYS A 105 10.94 2.45 11.31
C LYS A 105 11.09 1.92 9.89
N GLY A 106 10.00 1.89 9.11
CA GLY A 106 10.06 1.47 7.72
C GLY A 106 8.77 1.70 6.94
N PHE A 107 8.94 1.89 5.63
CA PHE A 107 7.86 1.99 4.65
C PHE A 107 8.11 0.95 3.55
N ILE A 108 7.19 0.01 3.40
CA ILE A 108 7.26 -1.08 2.43
C ILE A 108 6.19 -0.83 1.37
N SER A 109 6.59 -0.73 0.11
CA SER A 109 5.67 -0.54 -1.00
C SER A 109 5.74 -1.73 -1.96
N ALA A 110 4.57 -2.18 -2.41
CA ALA A 110 4.51 -3.21 -3.45
C ALA A 110 4.99 -2.66 -4.79
N SER A 111 5.80 -3.43 -5.47
CA SER A 111 6.23 -3.21 -6.86
C SER A 111 5.67 -4.31 -7.76
N GLY A 112 6.21 -4.50 -8.93
CA GLY A 112 5.78 -5.53 -9.88
C GLY A 112 6.95 -6.12 -10.65
N SER A 113 6.76 -7.31 -11.21
CA SER A 113 7.77 -8.03 -12.00
C SER A 113 8.28 -7.23 -13.21
N ASN A 114 7.47 -6.30 -13.72
CA ASN A 114 7.88 -5.41 -14.81
C ASN A 114 9.04 -4.47 -14.44
N TYR A 115 9.45 -4.43 -13.17
CA TYR A 115 10.68 -3.78 -12.75
C TYR A 115 11.91 -4.31 -13.53
N TYR A 116 11.92 -5.59 -13.84
CA TYR A 116 13.01 -6.23 -14.60
C TYR A 116 12.83 -6.17 -16.13
N GLY A 117 11.83 -5.44 -16.62
CA GLY A 117 11.52 -5.30 -18.05
C GLY A 117 10.38 -6.22 -18.51
N ALA A 118 9.88 -5.94 -19.71
CA ALA A 118 8.72 -6.64 -20.30
C ALA A 118 9.09 -7.79 -21.24
N LYS A 119 10.35 -8.18 -21.31
CA LYS A 119 10.82 -9.26 -22.20
C LYS A 119 10.55 -10.61 -21.57
N THR A 120 10.06 -11.56 -22.38
CA THR A 120 10.03 -12.98 -22.00
C THR A 120 11.44 -13.53 -22.02
N THR A 121 11.90 -14.12 -20.92
CA THR A 121 13.25 -14.66 -20.75
C THR A 121 13.20 -15.83 -19.76
N ASP A 122 14.18 -16.73 -19.86
CA ASP A 122 14.40 -17.82 -18.90
C ASP A 122 15.29 -17.35 -17.72
N THR A 123 15.69 -16.08 -17.70
CA THR A 123 16.51 -15.51 -16.63
C THR A 123 15.70 -15.45 -15.33
N VAL A 124 16.27 -15.99 -14.26
CA VAL A 124 15.74 -15.83 -12.88
C VAL A 124 16.35 -14.56 -12.31
N TYR A 125 15.50 -13.57 -12.05
CA TYR A 125 15.91 -12.31 -11.44
C TYR A 125 15.88 -12.39 -9.91
N THR A 126 16.81 -11.68 -9.29
CA THR A 126 16.95 -11.54 -7.84
C THR A 126 16.86 -10.07 -7.42
N GLU A 127 16.85 -9.79 -6.13
CA GLU A 127 16.78 -8.44 -5.56
C GLU A 127 18.03 -7.59 -5.89
N THR A 128 19.13 -8.22 -6.31
CA THR A 128 20.37 -7.54 -6.67
C THR A 128 20.44 -7.15 -8.14
N ASP A 129 19.51 -7.62 -8.96
CA ASP A 129 19.46 -7.32 -10.37
C ASP A 129 18.94 -5.90 -10.65
N ASN A 130 19.49 -5.29 -11.69
CA ASN A 130 19.10 -3.95 -12.12
C ASN A 130 17.70 -3.94 -12.74
N ALA A 131 17.08 -2.75 -12.74
CA ALA A 131 15.86 -2.52 -13.50
C ALA A 131 16.07 -2.82 -14.97
N GLY A 132 15.11 -3.46 -15.60
CA GLY A 132 15.09 -3.69 -17.05
C GLY A 132 14.70 -2.42 -17.83
N ASN A 133 14.93 -2.47 -19.14
CA ASN A 133 14.54 -1.42 -20.08
C ASN A 133 13.10 -1.63 -20.59
#